data_03edc8036d49848b0522432fa065cbad
#
_entry.id   03edc8036d49848b0522432fa065cbad
#
_cell.length_a   1.000
_cell.length_b   1.000
_cell.length_c   1.000
_cell.angle_alpha   90.00
_cell.angle_beta   90.00
_cell.angle_gamma   90.00
#
_symmetry.space_group_name_H-M   'P 1'
#
loop_
_entity.id
_entity.type
_entity.pdbx_description
1 polymer ?
#
loop_
_entity_poly.entity_id
_entity_poly.type
_entity_poly.pdbx_seq_one_letter_code
_entity_poly.pdbx_strand_id
1 'polypeptide(L)'
;MTYLFSNTSSIFQSNGSAITEVNPLPVTLGSANINIIGNISVPTTVNVASSPENPVHVHVSEVGTSGNLQVPYMPIDGNVIVTGGNIIITSLPNINATILNSVTVSSITSNVNVNPISGNVGIVGNVTVTQGTTPWAISGNLVLADDANVVISGFAGATSDAFGRLRVSNPVTLFETQARYFDHNQFANNITGTANVVYVQNQSSYQLNVGSDSGDSVLRETLKTFPYQPGKSQLTLNTFCMNTPKTNLRQRVGLFDSNDGVYFENDGTYNYFVIRSGSTGVEERVRQDSWNVDQLNGTGPVTNPSGYTLYPDRTQIMFADVEWLGVGSVRVGFVLNGSYTICHIFKHANQVGNTKVYMTTATLPVRYEITNTGATANASMMTQICSSVISEGGFELSGSGNPRAASHLIGTPIRLPNDQSFKPIISIRLKSTNLNAVVIPVNYSIVPLAGSVFQYRVYKKAVTSGGSWVSSAVDSSVEYNLAPTSLVSGDIAEQTFLNSTNQSTGAPTQEAFTFSYQLEREPFTGVAYEYCITMATTGTNQDIYASIEWQELS
;
A
#
# COMPACT_ATOMS: atom_id res chain seq x y z
N MET A 1 -9.17 -8.11 10.14
CA MET A 1 -10.02 -9.17 9.56
C MET A 1 -10.75 -8.54 8.39
N THR A 2 -10.38 -8.87 7.17
CA THR A 2 -10.93 -8.23 5.95
C THR A 2 -12.05 -9.10 5.42
N TYR A 3 -13.24 -8.56 5.34
CA TYR A 3 -14.38 -9.24 4.70
C TYR A 3 -14.47 -8.78 3.25
N LEU A 4 -14.45 -9.71 2.32
CA LEU A 4 -14.71 -9.46 0.91
C LEU A 4 -16.19 -9.72 0.62
N PHE A 5 -16.91 -8.69 0.20
CA PHE A 5 -18.28 -8.84 -0.32
C PHE A 5 -18.22 -9.07 -1.83
N SER A 6 -18.79 -10.17 -2.31
CA SER A 6 -19.09 -10.34 -3.73
C SER A 6 -20.50 -9.80 -4.02
N ASN A 7 -20.76 -9.43 -5.26
CA ASN A 7 -22.08 -8.94 -5.74
C ASN A 7 -23.23 -9.94 -5.59
N THR A 8 -23.03 -11.06 -4.88
CA THR A 8 -24.03 -12.12 -4.63
C THR A 8 -24.45 -12.22 -3.18
N SER A 9 -24.14 -11.23 -2.32
CA SER A 9 -24.57 -11.17 -0.90
C SER A 9 -24.14 -12.35 -0.03
N SER A 10 -23.03 -13.03 -0.35
CA SER A 10 -22.50 -14.13 0.46
C SER A 10 -21.36 -13.66 1.35
N ILE A 11 -21.40 -14.03 2.65
CA ILE A 11 -20.32 -13.73 3.62
C ILE A 11 -19.41 -14.95 3.74
N PHE A 12 -18.10 -14.71 3.73
CA PHE A 12 -17.07 -15.74 3.90
C PHE A 12 -16.31 -15.55 5.20
N GLN A 13 -15.78 -16.63 5.77
CA GLN A 13 -14.83 -16.55 6.87
C GLN A 13 -13.56 -15.78 6.45
N SER A 14 -12.79 -15.30 7.42
CA SER A 14 -11.51 -14.61 7.18
C SER A 14 -10.46 -15.45 6.41
N ASN A 15 -10.65 -16.76 6.31
CA ASN A 15 -9.84 -17.68 5.53
C ASN A 15 -10.35 -17.93 4.09
N GLY A 16 -11.43 -17.25 3.68
CA GLY A 16 -12.01 -17.40 2.34
C GLY A 16 -12.94 -18.60 2.15
N SER A 17 -13.22 -19.37 3.19
CA SER A 17 -14.10 -20.53 3.09
C SER A 17 -15.57 -20.12 3.10
N ALA A 18 -16.36 -20.65 2.16
CA ALA A 18 -17.80 -20.51 2.17
C ALA A 18 -18.42 -21.25 3.35
N ILE A 19 -19.47 -20.68 3.89
CA ILE A 19 -20.23 -21.28 4.98
C ILE A 19 -21.15 -22.34 4.36
N THR A 20 -20.98 -23.60 4.71
CA THR A 20 -21.71 -24.76 4.18
C THR A 20 -22.35 -25.57 5.28
N GLU A 21 -23.25 -26.52 4.93
CA GLU A 21 -23.89 -27.44 5.89
C GLU A 21 -22.91 -28.27 6.72
N VAL A 22 -21.67 -28.45 6.27
CA VAL A 22 -20.61 -29.20 6.96
C VAL A 22 -19.88 -28.35 8.01
N ASN A 23 -20.10 -27.02 8.02
CA ASN A 23 -19.39 -26.07 8.89
C ASN A 23 -20.41 -25.08 9.52
N PRO A 24 -21.19 -25.51 10.50
CA PRO A 24 -22.27 -24.72 11.08
C PRO A 24 -21.77 -23.61 12.01
N LEU A 25 -22.63 -22.63 12.25
CA LEU A 25 -22.40 -21.50 13.14
C LEU A 25 -22.35 -21.94 14.62
N PRO A 26 -21.21 -21.84 15.31
CA PRO A 26 -21.21 -21.98 16.76
C PRO A 26 -21.74 -20.68 17.39
N VAL A 27 -22.98 -20.73 17.92
CA VAL A 27 -23.56 -19.61 18.66
C VAL A 27 -23.48 -19.92 20.15
N THR A 28 -22.62 -19.20 20.87
CA THR A 28 -22.62 -19.21 22.34
C THR A 28 -23.36 -17.96 22.80
N LEU A 29 -24.53 -18.14 23.39
CA LEU A 29 -25.35 -17.06 23.92
C LEU A 29 -25.07 -16.88 25.42
N GLY A 30 -24.34 -15.81 25.78
CA GLY A 30 -24.27 -15.37 27.18
C GLY A 30 -25.44 -14.43 27.45
N SER A 31 -26.15 -14.49 28.51
CA SER A 31 -27.30 -13.68 28.98
C SER A 31 -28.06 -12.91 27.88
N ALA A 32 -29.01 -13.58 27.23
CA ALA A 32 -29.93 -12.95 26.29
C ALA A 32 -31.35 -13.42 26.51
N ASN A 33 -32.34 -12.55 26.34
CA ASN A 33 -33.75 -12.94 26.27
C ASN A 33 -34.04 -13.39 24.82
N ILE A 34 -34.29 -14.70 24.65
CA ILE A 34 -34.70 -15.26 23.36
C ILE A 34 -36.18 -15.63 23.44
N ASN A 35 -36.95 -15.05 22.53
CA ASN A 35 -38.33 -15.46 22.33
C ASN A 35 -38.36 -16.36 21.08
N ILE A 36 -38.48 -17.68 21.26
CA ILE A 36 -38.52 -18.65 20.17
C ILE A 36 -39.98 -19.05 19.94
N ILE A 37 -40.49 -18.71 18.74
CA ILE A 37 -41.85 -19.12 18.32
C ILE A 37 -41.68 -20.09 17.15
N GLY A 38 -41.82 -21.40 17.42
CA GLY A 38 -41.71 -22.44 16.40
C GLY A 38 -41.17 -23.77 16.92
N ASN A 39 -40.97 -24.72 16.00
CA ASN A 39 -40.50 -26.06 16.34
C ASN A 39 -38.97 -26.12 16.29
N ILE A 40 -38.35 -26.57 17.39
CA ILE A 40 -36.93 -26.93 17.41
C ILE A 40 -36.85 -28.45 17.25
N SER A 41 -36.24 -28.94 16.20
CA SER A 41 -35.99 -30.37 15.99
C SER A 41 -34.55 -30.70 16.39
N VAL A 42 -34.38 -31.52 17.42
CA VAL A 42 -33.08 -31.90 17.99
C VAL A 42 -32.98 -33.43 18.05
N PRO A 43 -31.93 -34.07 17.52
CA PRO A 43 -31.92 -35.53 17.37
C PRO A 43 -31.20 -36.27 18.48
N THR A 44 -31.42 -35.98 19.77
CA THR A 44 -30.80 -36.76 20.85
C THR A 44 -31.48 -36.60 22.24
N THR A 45 -31.02 -37.25 23.25
CA THR A 45 -31.63 -37.53 24.57
C THR A 45 -31.56 -36.36 25.58
N VAL A 46 -32.63 -36.06 26.35
CA VAL A 46 -32.62 -35.05 27.44
C VAL A 46 -32.14 -35.68 28.75
N ASN A 47 -31.04 -35.21 29.30
CA ASN A 47 -30.57 -35.59 30.64
C ASN A 47 -30.96 -34.52 31.67
N VAL A 48 -31.74 -34.90 32.67
CA VAL A 48 -32.17 -34.02 33.76
C VAL A 48 -31.54 -34.53 35.05
N ALA A 49 -30.70 -33.73 35.70
CA ALA A 49 -29.97 -34.15 36.90
C ALA A 49 -30.83 -33.94 38.17
N SER A 50 -31.00 -34.98 39.01
CA SER A 50 -31.68 -34.94 40.28
C SER A 50 -30.75 -35.26 41.46
N SER A 51 -30.91 -34.59 42.63
CA SER A 51 -30.21 -34.97 43.86
C SER A 51 -31.15 -35.68 44.81
N PRO A 52 -30.62 -36.56 45.69
CA PRO A 52 -31.45 -37.33 46.64
C PRO A 52 -32.26 -36.47 47.63
N GLU A 53 -31.86 -35.21 47.77
CA GLU A 53 -32.48 -34.26 48.72
C GLU A 53 -33.66 -33.47 48.11
N ASN A 54 -33.87 -33.55 46.82
CA ASN A 54 -34.94 -32.87 46.08
C ASN A 54 -35.49 -33.76 44.94
N PRO A 55 -36.35 -34.74 45.24
CA PRO A 55 -36.84 -35.61 44.17
C PRO A 55 -37.87 -34.89 43.29
N VAL A 56 -37.75 -35.13 41.98
CA VAL A 56 -38.70 -34.63 40.98
C VAL A 56 -39.99 -35.45 41.08
N HIS A 57 -41.07 -34.83 41.50
CA HIS A 57 -42.38 -35.42 41.39
C HIS A 57 -43.01 -35.08 40.04
N VAL A 58 -42.84 -35.97 39.04
CA VAL A 58 -43.54 -35.87 37.77
C VAL A 58 -44.94 -36.54 37.94
N HIS A 59 -46.00 -35.74 37.98
CA HIS A 59 -47.31 -36.24 37.82
C HIS A 59 -47.67 -36.33 36.34
N VAL A 60 -47.43 -37.50 35.74
CA VAL A 60 -47.86 -37.78 34.39
C VAL A 60 -49.29 -38.23 34.43
N SER A 61 -50.25 -37.38 34.10
CA SER A 61 -51.67 -37.72 34.12
C SER A 61 -52.12 -38.47 32.87
N GLU A 62 -51.45 -38.41 31.74
CA GLU A 62 -51.69 -39.27 30.58
C GLU A 62 -50.47 -39.18 29.59
N VAL A 63 -49.93 -40.33 29.15
CA VAL A 63 -49.06 -40.46 28.05
C VAL A 63 -49.76 -41.21 26.92
N GLY A 64 -50.59 -40.51 26.17
CA GLY A 64 -51.09 -41.02 24.91
C GLY A 64 -50.12 -40.68 23.78
N THR A 65 -50.10 -41.45 22.69
CA THR A 65 -49.24 -41.28 21.50
C THR A 65 -49.43 -39.95 20.77
N SER A 66 -50.18 -38.99 21.32
CA SER A 66 -50.44 -37.64 20.81
C SER A 66 -50.68 -36.59 21.89
N GLY A 67 -50.27 -36.81 23.14
CA GLY A 67 -50.52 -35.88 24.26
C GLY A 67 -49.38 -34.86 24.46
N ASN A 68 -49.75 -33.68 25.01
CA ASN A 68 -48.78 -32.65 25.44
C ASN A 68 -48.50 -32.82 26.93
N LEU A 69 -47.25 -32.91 27.35
CA LEU A 69 -46.86 -32.82 28.76
C LEU A 69 -46.75 -31.35 29.16
N GLN A 70 -47.61 -30.86 30.03
CA GLN A 70 -47.56 -29.52 30.58
C GLN A 70 -47.07 -29.56 32.03
N VAL A 71 -45.92 -28.98 32.31
CA VAL A 71 -45.33 -28.96 33.66
C VAL A 71 -45.20 -27.50 34.11
N PRO A 72 -45.99 -27.06 35.13
CA PRO A 72 -46.01 -25.66 35.56
C PRO A 72 -44.74 -25.22 36.34
N TYR A 73 -44.12 -26.12 37.11
CA TYR A 73 -42.83 -25.90 37.79
C TYR A 73 -42.20 -27.25 38.10
N MET A 74 -40.93 -27.45 37.72
CA MET A 74 -40.22 -28.69 37.97
C MET A 74 -38.77 -28.44 38.33
N PRO A 75 -38.34 -28.60 39.58
CA PRO A 75 -36.94 -28.89 39.86
C PRO A 75 -36.72 -30.35 39.43
N ILE A 76 -36.07 -30.55 38.29
CA ILE A 76 -35.83 -31.89 37.76
C ILE A 76 -34.39 -32.29 38.11
N ASP A 77 -34.30 -33.43 38.79
CA ASP A 77 -33.05 -34.06 39.17
C ASP A 77 -33.11 -35.53 38.72
N GLY A 78 -32.69 -35.81 37.47
CA GLY A 78 -32.73 -37.15 36.86
C GLY A 78 -32.91 -37.13 35.34
N ASN A 79 -32.86 -38.31 34.69
CA ASN A 79 -33.07 -38.46 33.25
C ASN A 79 -34.56 -38.57 32.91
N VAL A 80 -35.05 -37.67 32.05
CA VAL A 80 -36.39 -37.77 31.46
C VAL A 80 -36.23 -38.19 30.00
N ILE A 81 -36.75 -39.36 29.65
CA ILE A 81 -36.80 -39.87 28.28
C ILE A 81 -38.21 -39.69 27.74
N VAL A 82 -38.36 -38.83 26.72
CA VAL A 82 -39.66 -38.60 26.07
C VAL A 82 -39.62 -39.20 24.68
N THR A 83 -40.46 -40.22 24.46
CA THR A 83 -40.49 -40.97 23.19
C THR A 83 -41.60 -40.52 22.22
N GLY A 84 -42.46 -39.56 22.64
CA GLY A 84 -43.51 -38.97 21.77
C GLY A 84 -44.29 -37.88 22.51
N GLY A 85 -44.85 -36.92 21.75
CA GLY A 85 -45.64 -35.81 22.28
C GLY A 85 -44.87 -34.48 22.44
N ASN A 86 -45.58 -33.41 22.85
CA ASN A 86 -44.99 -32.09 23.11
C ASN A 86 -44.81 -31.86 24.61
N ILE A 87 -43.64 -31.35 25.02
CA ILE A 87 -43.41 -30.89 26.40
C ILE A 87 -43.58 -29.37 26.45
N ILE A 88 -44.46 -28.89 27.29
CA ILE A 88 -44.64 -27.46 27.58
C ILE A 88 -44.08 -27.20 28.98
N ILE A 89 -43.01 -26.44 29.07
CA ILE A 89 -42.36 -26.08 30.33
C ILE A 89 -42.56 -24.58 30.54
N THR A 90 -43.21 -24.19 31.63
CA THR A 90 -43.58 -22.79 31.90
C THR A 90 -42.58 -22.03 32.77
N SER A 91 -41.73 -22.73 33.54
CA SER A 91 -40.62 -22.10 34.30
C SER A 91 -39.59 -23.14 34.75
N LEU A 92 -38.31 -22.95 34.44
CA LEU A 92 -37.19 -23.80 34.89
C LEU A 92 -35.93 -22.99 35.16
N PRO A 93 -35.17 -23.29 36.22
CA PRO A 93 -33.91 -22.58 36.50
C PRO A 93 -32.72 -22.99 35.60
N ASN A 94 -32.57 -24.27 35.25
CA ASN A 94 -31.55 -24.77 34.31
C ASN A 94 -31.99 -26.11 33.71
N ILE A 95 -31.89 -26.30 32.41
CA ILE A 95 -32.16 -27.57 31.73
C ILE A 95 -30.96 -27.94 30.81
N ASN A 96 -30.44 -29.17 30.97
CA ASN A 96 -29.71 -29.88 29.95
C ASN A 96 -30.63 -30.93 29.35
N ALA A 97 -31.12 -30.69 28.12
CA ALA A 97 -32.14 -31.55 27.53
C ALA A 97 -31.72 -32.07 26.15
N THR A 98 -31.82 -33.37 25.94
CA THR A 98 -31.77 -34.02 24.63
C THR A 98 -33.19 -34.39 24.21
N ILE A 99 -33.75 -33.86 23.16
CA ILE A 99 -35.16 -33.99 22.79
C ILE A 99 -35.28 -34.70 21.44
N LEU A 100 -36.04 -35.80 21.42
CA LEU A 100 -36.26 -36.60 20.20
C LEU A 100 -37.41 -36.08 19.34
N ASN A 101 -38.21 -35.15 19.86
CA ASN A 101 -39.36 -34.54 19.20
C ASN A 101 -39.37 -33.02 19.42
N SER A 102 -40.50 -32.35 19.17
CA SER A 102 -40.64 -30.91 19.33
C SER A 102 -40.78 -30.47 20.78
N VAL A 103 -40.07 -29.39 21.18
CA VAL A 103 -40.25 -28.71 22.48
C VAL A 103 -40.73 -27.29 22.23
N THR A 104 -41.85 -26.93 22.87
CA THR A 104 -42.31 -25.54 22.93
C THR A 104 -41.95 -24.95 24.28
N VAL A 105 -41.09 -23.96 24.32
CA VAL A 105 -40.72 -23.23 25.54
C VAL A 105 -41.40 -21.87 25.52
N SER A 106 -42.33 -21.62 26.44
CA SER A 106 -43.09 -20.36 26.49
C SER A 106 -42.38 -19.23 27.24
N SER A 107 -41.44 -19.55 28.13
CA SER A 107 -40.59 -18.56 28.80
C SER A 107 -39.32 -19.20 29.37
N ILE A 108 -38.19 -18.56 29.21
CA ILE A 108 -36.90 -18.95 29.80
C ILE A 108 -36.38 -17.77 30.61
N THR A 109 -36.20 -17.97 31.92
CA THR A 109 -35.68 -16.95 32.85
C THR A 109 -34.17 -17.05 33.10
N SER A 110 -33.51 -18.05 32.51
CA SER A 110 -32.08 -18.35 32.68
C SER A 110 -31.45 -18.76 31.33
N ASN A 111 -30.12 -18.97 31.32
CA ASN A 111 -29.39 -19.34 30.12
C ASN A 111 -29.76 -20.73 29.58
N VAL A 112 -29.92 -20.84 28.26
CA VAL A 112 -30.06 -22.10 27.55
C VAL A 112 -28.75 -22.39 26.81
N ASN A 113 -28.08 -23.47 27.21
CA ASN A 113 -26.94 -24.00 26.45
C ASN A 113 -27.47 -25.07 25.49
N VAL A 114 -27.35 -24.83 24.20
CA VAL A 114 -27.77 -25.76 23.14
C VAL A 114 -26.51 -26.37 22.50
N ASN A 115 -26.31 -27.67 22.67
CA ASN A 115 -25.20 -28.45 22.13
C ASN A 115 -25.71 -29.56 21.21
N PRO A 116 -25.01 -29.94 20.17
CA PRO A 116 -25.09 -29.33 18.85
C PRO A 116 -26.51 -29.48 18.27
N ILE A 117 -26.97 -28.49 17.53
CA ILE A 117 -28.23 -28.53 16.78
C ILE A 117 -27.92 -29.12 15.39
N SER A 118 -28.47 -30.30 15.10
CA SER A 118 -28.53 -30.82 13.74
C SER A 118 -29.90 -30.57 13.12
N GLY A 119 -30.10 -29.38 12.59
CA GLY A 119 -31.36 -28.94 12.00
C GLY A 119 -31.50 -27.40 12.01
N ASN A 120 -32.59 -26.89 11.45
CA ASN A 120 -32.83 -25.45 11.38
C ASN A 120 -33.49 -24.94 12.69
N VAL A 121 -32.91 -23.86 13.25
CA VAL A 121 -33.56 -23.08 14.32
C VAL A 121 -34.27 -21.91 13.66
N GLY A 122 -35.59 -21.92 13.66
CA GLY A 122 -36.39 -20.78 13.23
C GLY A 122 -36.61 -19.81 14.40
N ILE A 123 -36.09 -18.58 14.27
CA ILE A 123 -36.30 -17.51 15.25
C ILE A 123 -37.27 -16.51 14.64
N VAL A 124 -38.42 -16.32 15.25
CA VAL A 124 -39.40 -15.32 14.85
C VAL A 124 -39.41 -14.21 15.91
N GLY A 125 -38.88 -13.06 15.56
CA GLY A 125 -38.77 -11.91 16.44
C GLY A 125 -37.34 -11.33 16.52
N ASN A 126 -37.16 -10.31 17.36
CA ASN A 126 -35.88 -9.66 17.52
C ASN A 126 -34.95 -10.49 18.43
N VAL A 127 -33.79 -10.85 17.93
CA VAL A 127 -32.71 -11.42 18.74
C VAL A 127 -31.73 -10.30 19.08
N THR A 128 -31.69 -9.91 20.36
CA THR A 128 -30.62 -9.00 20.82
C THR A 128 -29.49 -9.85 21.38
N VAL A 129 -28.36 -9.81 20.73
CA VAL A 129 -27.20 -10.57 21.13
C VAL A 129 -26.15 -9.62 21.65
N THR A 130 -25.78 -9.73 22.92
CA THR A 130 -24.72 -8.93 23.52
C THR A 130 -23.41 -9.72 23.46
N GLN A 131 -22.43 -9.18 22.75
CA GLN A 131 -21.11 -9.79 22.65
C GLN A 131 -20.32 -9.62 23.96
N GLY A 132 -19.70 -10.70 24.41
CA GLY A 132 -18.65 -10.66 25.43
C GLY A 132 -17.31 -10.15 24.85
N THR A 133 -16.19 -10.53 25.43
CA THR A 133 -14.85 -10.03 25.08
C THR A 133 -14.25 -10.60 23.79
N THR A 134 -14.88 -11.59 23.14
CA THR A 134 -14.34 -12.27 21.96
C THR A 134 -15.19 -11.99 20.71
N PRO A 135 -14.58 -11.68 19.54
CA PRO A 135 -15.33 -11.47 18.31
C PRO A 135 -16.13 -12.72 17.90
N TRP A 136 -17.32 -12.52 17.37
CA TRP A 136 -18.14 -13.59 16.83
C TRP A 136 -17.54 -14.12 15.54
N ALA A 137 -17.22 -15.39 15.52
CA ALA A 137 -16.91 -16.09 14.29
C ALA A 137 -18.20 -16.62 13.68
N ILE A 138 -18.65 -16.01 12.58
CA ILE A 138 -19.76 -16.51 11.78
C ILE A 138 -19.19 -17.46 10.73
N SER A 139 -19.45 -18.78 10.88
CA SER A 139 -19.12 -19.79 9.88
C SER A 139 -20.42 -20.36 9.29
N GLY A 140 -20.79 -19.98 8.06
CA GLY A 140 -22.06 -20.36 7.41
C GLY A 140 -22.48 -19.30 6.38
N ASN A 141 -23.44 -19.55 5.49
CA ASN A 141 -24.00 -18.53 4.60
C ASN A 141 -24.91 -17.58 5.40
N LEU A 142 -24.54 -16.31 5.51
CA LEU A 142 -25.49 -15.29 5.95
C LEU A 142 -26.22 -14.78 4.70
N VAL A 143 -27.46 -15.19 4.52
CA VAL A 143 -28.36 -14.62 3.51
C VAL A 143 -29.06 -13.44 4.16
N LEU A 144 -28.78 -12.24 3.68
CA LEU A 144 -29.46 -11.03 4.09
C LEU A 144 -30.72 -10.86 3.24
N ALA A 145 -31.83 -10.45 3.85
CA ALA A 145 -33.00 -10.03 3.09
C ALA A 145 -32.69 -8.77 2.26
N ASP A 146 -33.43 -8.56 1.18
CA ASP A 146 -33.19 -7.48 0.21
C ASP A 146 -33.20 -6.06 0.85
N ASP A 147 -33.80 -5.91 2.02
CA ASP A 147 -33.92 -4.67 2.80
C ASP A 147 -33.02 -4.65 4.06
N ALA A 148 -32.14 -5.64 4.24
CA ALA A 148 -31.29 -5.71 5.42
C ALA A 148 -30.18 -4.65 5.42
N ASN A 149 -30.15 -3.81 6.44
CA ASN A 149 -29.05 -2.88 6.68
C ASN A 149 -27.88 -3.58 7.37
N VAL A 150 -26.76 -3.74 6.66
CA VAL A 150 -25.49 -4.19 7.24
C VAL A 150 -24.63 -2.98 7.55
N VAL A 151 -24.41 -2.71 8.81
CA VAL A 151 -23.43 -1.71 9.24
C VAL A 151 -22.07 -2.39 9.39
N ILE A 152 -21.16 -2.15 8.44
CA ILE A 152 -19.78 -2.61 8.54
C ILE A 152 -19.00 -1.58 9.38
N SER A 153 -18.80 -1.87 10.65
CA SER A 153 -18.08 -0.98 11.58
C SER A 153 -16.55 -1.07 11.49
N GLY A 154 -16.01 -1.85 10.53
CA GLY A 154 -14.57 -2.11 10.41
C GLY A 154 -13.80 -1.17 9.48
N PHE A 155 -14.47 -0.30 8.72
CA PHE A 155 -13.77 0.74 7.97
C PHE A 155 -13.60 1.96 8.88
N ALA A 156 -12.37 2.15 9.39
CA ALA A 156 -12.04 3.34 10.16
C ALA A 156 -12.17 4.59 9.29
N GLY A 157 -13.03 5.52 9.70
CA GLY A 157 -13.21 6.80 9.02
C GLY A 157 -14.43 6.86 8.08
N ALA A 158 -14.62 8.00 7.47
CA ALA A 158 -15.74 8.26 6.56
C ALA A 158 -15.57 7.53 5.23
N THR A 159 -16.05 6.30 5.17
CA THR A 159 -16.03 5.47 3.95
C THR A 159 -17.00 5.95 2.88
N SER A 160 -17.94 6.83 3.24
CA SER A 160 -18.89 7.45 2.32
C SER A 160 -18.72 8.97 2.27
N ASP A 161 -19.14 9.56 1.15
CA ASP A 161 -19.25 11.01 1.01
C ASP A 161 -20.54 11.55 1.67
N ALA A 162 -20.79 12.85 1.58
CA ALA A 162 -21.98 13.51 2.15
C ALA A 162 -23.31 13.04 1.52
N PHE A 163 -23.26 12.36 0.38
CA PHE A 163 -24.42 11.76 -0.29
C PHE A 163 -24.57 10.26 0.02
N GLY A 164 -23.76 9.71 0.92
CA GLY A 164 -23.79 8.30 1.28
C GLY A 164 -23.13 7.36 0.25
N ARG A 165 -22.42 7.88 -0.76
CA ARG A 165 -21.73 7.06 -1.75
C ARG A 165 -20.39 6.59 -1.21
N LEU A 166 -20.04 5.34 -1.47
CA LEU A 166 -18.75 4.78 -1.08
C LEU A 166 -17.60 5.57 -1.73
N ARG A 167 -16.63 5.99 -0.92
CA ARG A 167 -15.41 6.65 -1.43
C ARG A 167 -14.47 5.60 -1.99
N VAL A 168 -14.33 5.58 -3.31
CA VAL A 168 -13.41 4.71 -4.05
C VAL A 168 -12.51 5.55 -4.94
N SER A 169 -11.28 5.11 -5.15
CA SER A 169 -10.31 5.76 -6.04
C SER A 169 -9.57 4.72 -6.86
N ASN A 170 -9.03 5.13 -8.01
CA ASN A 170 -8.18 4.29 -8.83
C ASN A 170 -6.71 4.60 -8.51
N PRO A 171 -5.90 3.61 -8.09
CA PRO A 171 -4.48 3.79 -7.88
C PRO A 171 -3.76 4.19 -9.17
N VAL A 172 -2.73 5.03 -9.04
CA VAL A 172 -1.83 5.40 -10.15
C VAL A 172 -0.41 5.00 -9.79
N THR A 173 0.21 4.18 -10.61
CA THR A 173 1.62 3.82 -10.47
C THR A 173 2.50 4.98 -10.91
N LEU A 174 3.24 5.55 -9.97
CA LEU A 174 4.21 6.61 -10.21
C LEU A 174 5.55 6.06 -10.69
N PHE A 175 5.88 4.85 -10.23
CA PHE A 175 7.13 4.18 -10.54
C PHE A 175 6.99 2.67 -10.39
N GLU A 176 7.64 1.95 -11.30
CA GLU A 176 7.87 0.51 -11.17
C GLU A 176 9.22 0.14 -11.75
N THR A 177 9.84 -0.89 -11.21
CA THR A 177 11.09 -1.44 -11.76
C THR A 177 11.12 -2.96 -11.65
N GLN A 178 11.57 -3.58 -12.75
CA GLN A 178 11.84 -5.00 -12.87
C GLN A 178 13.18 -5.16 -13.60
N ALA A 179 14.11 -5.88 -13.03
CA ALA A 179 15.42 -6.11 -13.61
C ALA A 179 15.43 -7.32 -14.57
N ARG A 180 14.45 -7.45 -15.47
CA ARG A 180 14.18 -8.70 -16.20
C ARG A 180 15.08 -8.92 -17.43
N TYR A 181 15.18 -7.96 -18.30
CA TYR A 181 15.84 -8.14 -19.61
C TYR A 181 17.13 -7.35 -19.77
N PHE A 182 17.28 -6.28 -19.04
CA PHE A 182 18.40 -5.35 -19.13
C PHE A 182 18.60 -4.60 -17.80
N ASP A 183 19.78 -4.05 -17.63
CA ASP A 183 20.09 -3.17 -16.50
C ASP A 183 19.28 -1.88 -16.62
N HIS A 184 18.35 -1.69 -15.68
CA HIS A 184 17.54 -0.48 -15.61
C HIS A 184 18.39 0.73 -15.21
N ASN A 185 18.51 1.68 -16.11
CA ASN A 185 19.24 2.92 -15.91
C ASN A 185 18.46 3.98 -15.09
N GLN A 186 17.53 3.56 -14.24
CA GLN A 186 16.70 4.46 -13.41
C GLN A 186 17.25 4.66 -12.00
N PHE A 187 18.34 3.99 -11.66
CA PHE A 187 19.05 4.14 -10.40
C PHE A 187 20.48 4.62 -10.61
N ALA A 188 20.94 5.47 -9.70
CA ALA A 188 22.37 5.76 -9.53
C ALA A 188 22.94 4.95 -8.37
N ASN A 189 24.25 4.73 -8.41
CA ASN A 189 24.98 4.03 -7.36
C ASN A 189 26.10 4.92 -6.82
N ASN A 190 26.16 5.06 -5.49
CA ASN A 190 27.34 5.59 -4.82
C ASN A 190 28.07 4.42 -4.15
N ILE A 191 29.27 4.15 -4.59
CA ILE A 191 30.07 2.99 -4.20
C ILE A 191 31.33 3.48 -3.52
N THR A 192 31.60 2.94 -2.32
CA THR A 192 32.81 3.27 -1.54
C THR A 192 33.59 2.01 -1.23
N GLY A 193 34.90 2.09 -1.27
CA GLY A 193 35.83 1.01 -0.93
C GLY A 193 35.86 -0.10 -1.97
N THR A 194 35.80 -1.35 -1.54
CA THR A 194 35.83 -2.54 -2.40
C THR A 194 34.44 -3.01 -2.86
N ALA A 195 33.42 -2.22 -2.58
CA ALA A 195 32.05 -2.52 -2.90
C ALA A 195 31.76 -2.51 -4.41
N ASN A 196 30.72 -3.20 -4.85
CA ASN A 196 30.23 -3.16 -6.23
C ASN A 196 28.73 -3.46 -6.33
N VAL A 197 28.15 -3.15 -7.49
CA VAL A 197 26.78 -3.52 -7.87
C VAL A 197 26.84 -4.41 -9.08
N VAL A 198 26.18 -5.56 -9.04
CA VAL A 198 26.15 -6.52 -10.14
C VAL A 198 24.69 -6.75 -10.56
N TYR A 199 24.39 -6.51 -11.84
CA TYR A 199 23.13 -6.93 -12.44
C TYR A 199 23.15 -8.42 -12.74
N VAL A 200 22.15 -9.15 -12.25
CA VAL A 200 22.03 -10.62 -12.41
C VAL A 200 20.78 -10.93 -13.20
N GLN A 201 20.91 -10.98 -14.52
CA GLN A 201 19.78 -11.11 -15.45
C GLN A 201 18.92 -12.35 -15.22
N ASN A 202 19.53 -13.51 -14.96
CA ASN A 202 18.80 -14.77 -14.71
C ASN A 202 18.05 -14.81 -13.38
N GLN A 203 18.31 -13.84 -12.49
CA GLN A 203 17.60 -13.66 -11.22
C GLN A 203 16.70 -12.42 -11.22
N SER A 204 16.71 -11.64 -12.31
CA SER A 204 16.01 -10.36 -12.43
C SER A 204 16.28 -9.44 -11.22
N SER A 205 17.55 -9.29 -10.85
CA SER A 205 17.95 -8.63 -9.60
C SER A 205 19.27 -7.91 -9.70
N TYR A 206 19.56 -7.13 -8.67
CA TYR A 206 20.87 -6.49 -8.46
C TYR A 206 21.45 -6.99 -7.15
N GLN A 207 22.71 -7.36 -7.17
CA GLN A 207 23.49 -7.68 -5.98
C GLN A 207 24.32 -6.46 -5.59
N LEU A 208 24.08 -5.95 -4.41
CA LEU A 208 24.84 -4.88 -3.76
C LEU A 208 25.86 -5.56 -2.86
N ASN A 209 27.11 -5.55 -3.24
CA ASN A 209 28.18 -6.27 -2.55
C ASN A 209 29.10 -5.29 -1.83
N VAL A 210 29.48 -5.61 -0.60
CA VAL A 210 30.51 -4.94 0.19
C VAL A 210 31.57 -5.96 0.64
N GLY A 211 32.82 -5.53 0.70
CA GLY A 211 33.91 -6.33 1.23
C GLY A 211 33.82 -6.52 2.74
N SER A 212 34.95 -6.65 3.41
CA SER A 212 35.03 -6.75 4.87
C SER A 212 35.50 -5.49 5.55
N ASP A 213 35.96 -4.48 4.79
CA ASP A 213 36.59 -3.32 5.33
C ASP A 213 35.58 -2.30 5.87
N SER A 214 35.98 -1.58 6.91
CA SER A 214 35.16 -0.50 7.46
C SER A 214 34.97 0.62 6.43
N GLY A 215 33.73 1.06 6.25
CA GLY A 215 33.38 2.11 5.31
C GLY A 215 33.01 1.62 3.92
N ASP A 216 33.20 0.33 3.59
CA ASP A 216 32.69 -0.23 2.34
C ASP A 216 31.16 -0.04 2.28
N SER A 217 30.69 0.52 1.19
CA SER A 217 29.24 0.78 1.06
C SER A 217 28.75 0.81 -0.37
N VAL A 218 27.49 0.43 -0.54
CA VAL A 218 26.69 0.71 -1.72
C VAL A 218 25.43 1.44 -1.29
N LEU A 219 25.23 2.63 -1.85
CA LEU A 219 23.99 3.36 -1.82
C LEU A 219 23.42 3.36 -3.23
N ARG A 220 22.23 2.86 -3.43
CA ARG A 220 21.55 2.77 -4.72
C ARG A 220 20.20 3.49 -4.63
N GLU A 221 20.03 4.57 -5.40
CA GLU A 221 18.88 5.48 -5.30
C GLU A 221 18.32 5.79 -6.69
N THR A 222 16.99 6.00 -6.77
CA THR A 222 16.35 6.39 -8.03
C THR A 222 16.76 7.78 -8.49
N LEU A 223 16.88 7.95 -9.81
CA LEU A 223 17.17 9.24 -10.45
C LEU A 223 16.04 10.26 -10.30
N LYS A 224 14.86 9.79 -9.91
CA LYS A 224 13.63 10.57 -9.69
C LYS A 224 13.21 10.50 -8.24
N THR A 225 12.55 11.55 -7.80
CA THR A 225 11.72 11.56 -6.60
C THR A 225 10.25 11.39 -7.00
N PHE A 226 9.43 10.86 -6.10
CA PHE A 226 8.03 10.55 -6.41
C PHE A 226 7.11 11.54 -5.72
N PRO A 227 6.27 12.28 -6.48
CA PRO A 227 5.46 13.34 -5.92
C PRO A 227 4.39 12.78 -4.98
N TYR A 228 4.31 13.36 -3.80
CA TYR A 228 3.21 13.15 -2.89
C TYR A 228 2.11 14.18 -3.15
N GLN A 229 0.85 13.75 -3.14
CA GLN A 229 -0.29 14.66 -3.21
C GLN A 229 -1.05 14.65 -1.88
N PRO A 230 -1.20 15.81 -1.22
CA PRO A 230 -1.94 15.92 0.04
C PRO A 230 -3.36 15.36 -0.07
N GLY A 231 -3.77 14.58 0.94
CA GLY A 231 -5.08 13.92 0.97
C GLY A 231 -5.15 12.58 0.24
N LYS A 232 -4.02 12.11 -0.29
CA LYS A 232 -3.86 10.77 -0.88
C LYS A 232 -2.81 10.01 -0.11
N SER A 233 -2.88 8.67 -0.08
CA SER A 233 -1.79 7.89 0.47
C SER A 233 -0.82 7.45 -0.62
N GLN A 234 0.47 7.36 -0.27
CA GLN A 234 1.52 6.88 -1.14
C GLN A 234 2.02 5.53 -0.62
N LEU A 235 1.76 4.48 -1.39
CA LEU A 235 2.19 3.12 -1.10
C LEU A 235 3.49 2.82 -1.82
N THR A 236 4.51 2.41 -1.08
CA THR A 236 5.77 1.91 -1.64
C THR A 236 5.91 0.44 -1.34
N LEU A 237 6.28 -0.35 -2.35
CA LEU A 237 6.59 -1.77 -2.25
C LEU A 237 8.03 -1.99 -2.68
N ASN A 238 8.84 -2.64 -1.83
CA ASN A 238 10.23 -2.96 -2.13
C ASN A 238 10.48 -4.44 -1.89
N THR A 239 10.99 -5.13 -2.90
CA THR A 239 11.37 -6.55 -2.82
C THR A 239 12.89 -6.68 -2.72
N PHE A 240 13.34 -7.38 -1.70
CA PHE A 240 14.76 -7.53 -1.39
C PHE A 240 15.06 -8.82 -0.64
N CYS A 241 16.36 -9.11 -0.51
CA CYS A 241 16.91 -10.09 0.43
C CYS A 241 18.15 -9.45 1.06
N MET A 242 18.16 -9.31 2.37
CA MET A 242 19.33 -8.82 3.11
C MET A 242 20.36 -9.94 3.32
N ASN A 243 21.60 -9.57 3.55
CA ASN A 243 22.56 -10.51 4.11
C ASN A 243 22.13 -10.90 5.52
N THR A 244 22.48 -12.10 5.95
CA THR A 244 22.32 -12.53 7.35
C THR A 244 22.92 -11.47 8.28
N PRO A 245 22.20 -11.02 9.31
CA PRO A 245 22.66 -9.99 10.22
C PRO A 245 24.01 -10.35 10.85
N LYS A 246 24.92 -9.40 10.93
CA LYS A 246 26.22 -9.53 11.59
C LYS A 246 26.73 -8.18 12.08
N THR A 247 27.54 -8.20 13.11
CA THR A 247 28.10 -6.98 13.71
C THR A 247 28.75 -6.09 12.65
N ASN A 248 28.52 -4.79 12.74
CA ASN A 248 29.03 -3.75 11.87
C ASN A 248 28.45 -3.75 10.44
N LEU A 249 27.46 -4.56 10.14
CA LEU A 249 26.76 -4.52 8.86
C LEU A 249 25.42 -3.83 9.00
N ARG A 250 25.22 -2.69 8.33
CA ARG A 250 23.95 -1.99 8.28
C ARG A 250 23.33 -2.10 6.90
N GLN A 251 22.05 -2.46 6.84
CA GLN A 251 21.28 -2.62 5.61
C GLN A 251 19.97 -1.85 5.72
N ARG A 252 19.59 -1.11 4.69
CA ARG A 252 18.41 -0.25 4.65
C ARG A 252 17.67 -0.36 3.33
N VAL A 253 16.33 -0.31 3.38
CA VAL A 253 15.48 -0.28 2.18
C VAL A 253 14.21 0.50 2.46
N GLY A 254 13.80 1.36 1.53
CA GLY A 254 12.57 2.13 1.67
C GLY A 254 12.47 3.31 0.72
N LEU A 255 11.64 4.27 1.13
CA LEU A 255 11.40 5.55 0.47
C LEU A 255 12.10 6.64 1.29
N PHE A 256 13.36 6.96 0.96
CA PHE A 256 14.14 7.90 1.76
C PHE A 256 15.35 8.46 1.02
N ASP A 257 15.82 9.60 1.48
CA ASP A 257 17.08 10.21 1.06
C ASP A 257 18.02 10.44 2.27
N SER A 258 18.95 11.40 2.17
CA SER A 258 19.85 11.74 3.26
C SER A 258 19.18 12.51 4.41
N ASN A 259 18.03 13.14 4.18
CA ASN A 259 17.37 14.06 5.10
C ASN A 259 16.06 13.51 5.65
N ASP A 260 15.23 12.94 4.78
CA ASP A 260 13.88 12.53 5.12
C ASP A 260 13.61 11.09 4.63
N GLY A 261 12.62 10.43 5.21
CA GLY A 261 12.09 9.20 4.66
C GLY A 261 11.66 8.15 5.66
N VAL A 262 11.14 7.06 5.09
CA VAL A 262 10.66 5.87 5.79
C VAL A 262 11.37 4.64 5.25
N TYR A 263 11.97 3.85 6.13
CA TYR A 263 12.70 2.66 5.72
C TYR A 263 12.73 1.56 6.78
N PHE A 264 12.98 0.35 6.31
CA PHE A 264 13.35 -0.78 7.14
C PHE A 264 14.88 -0.84 7.25
N GLU A 265 15.37 -1.03 8.46
CA GLU A 265 16.81 -1.14 8.75
C GLU A 265 17.10 -2.42 9.52
N ASN A 266 18.18 -3.11 9.12
CA ASN A 266 18.90 -4.04 9.97
C ASN A 266 20.28 -3.44 10.28
N ASP A 267 20.59 -3.23 11.57
CA ASP A 267 21.84 -2.61 12.01
C ASP A 267 22.98 -3.62 12.27
N GLY A 268 22.74 -4.89 11.90
CA GLY A 268 23.64 -6.01 12.17
C GLY A 268 23.28 -6.81 13.42
N THR A 269 22.38 -6.30 14.25
CA THR A 269 21.90 -6.95 15.47
C THR A 269 20.38 -6.98 15.55
N TYR A 270 19.74 -5.86 15.27
CA TYR A 270 18.30 -5.66 15.42
C TYR A 270 17.68 -5.13 14.13
N ASN A 271 16.39 -5.36 14.00
CA ASN A 271 15.56 -4.81 12.95
C ASN A 271 14.79 -3.59 13.47
N TYR A 272 14.64 -2.59 12.61
CA TYR A 272 13.93 -1.35 12.91
C TYR A 272 13.05 -0.93 11.74
N PHE A 273 11.93 -0.30 12.05
CA PHE A 273 11.34 0.69 11.15
C PHE A 273 11.76 2.08 11.61
N VAL A 274 12.09 2.92 10.65
CA VAL A 274 12.67 4.24 10.91
C VAL A 274 11.96 5.30 10.09
N ILE A 275 11.61 6.42 10.74
CA ILE A 275 11.34 7.69 10.07
C ILE A 275 12.52 8.61 10.30
N ARG A 276 13.15 9.04 9.22
CA ARG A 276 14.16 10.09 9.21
C ARG A 276 13.50 11.42 8.98
N SER A 277 13.87 12.45 9.73
CA SER A 277 13.24 13.76 9.72
C SER A 277 14.25 14.88 9.53
N GLY A 278 14.24 15.52 8.37
CA GLY A 278 14.99 16.77 8.13
C GLY A 278 14.42 17.94 8.94
N SER A 279 13.15 17.90 9.33
CA SER A 279 12.51 18.92 10.14
C SER A 279 13.00 18.95 11.59
N THR A 280 13.22 17.78 12.17
CA THR A 280 13.66 17.64 13.56
C THR A 280 15.16 17.34 13.69
N GLY A 281 15.79 16.82 12.63
CA GLY A 281 17.16 16.31 12.65
C GLY A 281 17.31 14.99 13.42
N VAL A 282 16.21 14.31 13.74
CA VAL A 282 16.18 13.09 14.55
C VAL A 282 15.58 11.94 13.77
N GLU A 283 16.12 10.74 13.93
CA GLU A 283 15.53 9.50 13.44
C GLU A 283 14.60 8.91 14.51
N GLU A 284 13.32 8.76 14.19
CA GLU A 284 12.38 7.97 14.99
C GLU A 284 12.59 6.50 14.65
N ARG A 285 13.37 5.78 15.47
CA ARG A 285 13.74 4.38 15.27
C ARG A 285 12.95 3.49 16.20
N VAL A 286 12.14 2.60 15.66
CA VAL A 286 11.34 1.65 16.45
C VAL A 286 11.82 0.24 16.20
N ARG A 287 12.40 -0.37 17.24
CA ARG A 287 12.92 -1.74 17.20
C ARG A 287 11.78 -2.75 17.06
N GLN A 288 12.06 -3.90 16.46
CA GLN A 288 11.08 -4.94 16.15
C GLN A 288 10.25 -5.38 17.37
N ASP A 289 10.85 -5.51 18.54
CA ASP A 289 10.15 -5.86 19.77
C ASP A 289 9.25 -4.75 20.36
N SER A 290 9.30 -3.57 19.77
CA SER A 290 8.48 -2.41 20.10
C SER A 290 7.48 -2.06 19.00
N TRP A 291 7.36 -2.85 17.94
CA TRP A 291 6.34 -2.65 16.93
C TRP A 291 4.95 -2.82 17.55
N ASN A 292 4.05 -1.89 17.23
CA ASN A 292 2.80 -1.74 17.95
C ASN A 292 1.60 -2.49 17.37
N VAL A 293 1.76 -3.22 16.25
CA VAL A 293 0.71 -4.02 15.63
C VAL A 293 1.11 -5.49 15.55
N ASP A 294 2.25 -5.81 14.91
CA ASP A 294 2.74 -7.18 14.78
C ASP A 294 4.27 -7.20 14.80
N GLN A 295 4.85 -7.85 15.78
CA GLN A 295 6.30 -7.90 15.95
C GLN A 295 6.99 -8.92 15.03
N LEU A 296 6.27 -9.79 14.36
CA LEU A 296 6.80 -10.86 13.52
C LEU A 296 7.94 -11.64 14.22
N ASN A 297 7.76 -11.96 15.49
CA ASN A 297 8.76 -12.64 16.33
C ASN A 297 8.44 -14.11 16.61
N GLY A 298 7.33 -14.62 16.10
CA GLY A 298 6.89 -16.00 16.27
C GLY A 298 6.32 -16.34 17.66
N THR A 299 6.17 -15.36 18.58
CA THR A 299 5.86 -15.61 20.00
C THR A 299 4.40 -15.34 20.37
N GLY A 300 3.44 -15.99 19.89
CA GLY A 300 2.06 -15.94 20.39
C GLY A 300 1.25 -14.67 20.05
N PRO A 301 -0.06 -14.69 20.31
CA PRO A 301 -1.01 -13.78 19.65
C PRO A 301 -1.06 -12.34 20.18
N VAL A 302 -0.46 -12.04 21.33
CA VAL A 302 -0.58 -10.69 21.94
C VAL A 302 0.31 -9.68 21.22
N THR A 303 1.56 -10.07 20.89
CA THR A 303 2.55 -9.18 20.24
C THR A 303 2.82 -9.59 18.80
N ASN A 304 2.36 -10.76 18.39
CA ASN A 304 2.54 -11.33 17.05
C ASN A 304 1.24 -12.00 16.58
N PRO A 305 0.19 -11.22 16.27
CA PRO A 305 -1.12 -11.74 15.87
C PRO A 305 -1.09 -12.62 14.63
N SER A 306 -0.17 -12.36 13.70
CA SER A 306 -0.01 -13.17 12.47
C SER A 306 0.62 -14.53 12.71
N GLY A 307 1.37 -14.71 13.80
CA GLY A 307 2.16 -15.91 14.09
C GLY A 307 3.42 -16.06 13.24
N TYR A 308 3.74 -15.12 12.34
CA TYR A 308 4.92 -15.19 11.50
C TYR A 308 6.19 -14.76 12.24
N THR A 309 7.33 -15.25 11.74
CA THR A 309 8.67 -14.81 12.13
C THR A 309 9.34 -14.13 10.94
N LEU A 310 9.88 -12.94 11.14
CA LEU A 310 10.64 -12.22 10.12
C LEU A 310 12.07 -12.76 10.02
N TYR A 311 12.47 -13.13 8.82
CA TYR A 311 13.83 -13.52 8.47
C TYR A 311 14.36 -12.56 7.39
N PRO A 312 15.11 -11.50 7.75
CA PRO A 312 15.56 -10.48 6.79
C PRO A 312 16.48 -11.06 5.68
N ASP A 313 17.17 -12.17 5.97
CA ASP A 313 18.04 -12.91 5.05
C ASP A 313 17.28 -13.84 4.08
N ARG A 314 15.97 -13.74 4.04
CA ARG A 314 15.11 -14.35 3.01
C ARG A 314 14.48 -13.25 2.18
N THR A 315 13.93 -13.62 1.02
CA THR A 315 13.22 -12.67 0.17
C THR A 315 12.01 -12.09 0.88
N GLN A 316 11.92 -10.76 0.93
CA GLN A 316 10.86 -10.01 1.59
C GLN A 316 10.23 -9.02 0.61
N ILE A 317 8.95 -8.74 0.82
CA ILE A 317 8.27 -7.58 0.22
C ILE A 317 7.91 -6.65 1.39
N MET A 318 8.68 -5.58 1.58
CA MET A 318 8.35 -4.52 2.53
C MET A 318 7.38 -3.55 1.87
N PHE A 319 6.43 -3.04 2.64
CA PHE A 319 5.64 -1.90 2.25
C PHE A 319 5.74 -0.75 3.26
N ALA A 320 5.61 0.46 2.75
CA ALA A 320 5.34 1.66 3.52
C ALA A 320 4.16 2.39 2.86
N ASP A 321 3.13 2.63 3.65
CA ASP A 321 1.92 3.37 3.26
C ASP A 321 1.94 4.69 4.03
N VAL A 322 2.20 5.77 3.30
CA VAL A 322 2.51 7.09 3.83
C VAL A 322 1.34 8.04 3.63
N GLU A 323 0.71 8.43 4.71
CA GLU A 323 -0.15 9.59 4.79
C GLU A 323 0.67 10.75 5.38
N TRP A 324 1.19 11.63 4.53
CA TRP A 324 2.07 12.68 5.06
C TRP A 324 1.28 13.84 5.68
N LEU A 325 0.59 14.67 4.89
CA LEU A 325 -0.09 15.90 5.35
C LEU A 325 0.69 16.68 6.44
N GLY A 326 2.00 16.43 6.54
CA GLY A 326 2.91 16.99 7.54
C GLY A 326 2.87 16.28 8.91
N VAL A 327 1.72 15.76 9.32
CA VAL A 327 1.47 15.19 10.65
C VAL A 327 0.63 13.89 10.60
N GLY A 328 0.43 13.32 9.44
CA GLY A 328 -0.33 12.09 9.24
C GLY A 328 0.34 10.85 9.81
N SER A 329 -0.24 9.70 9.54
CA SER A 329 0.27 8.41 9.99
C SER A 329 1.08 7.69 8.89
N VAL A 330 1.98 6.82 9.31
CA VAL A 330 2.71 5.93 8.40
C VAL A 330 2.52 4.50 8.85
N ARG A 331 2.01 3.65 7.96
CA ARG A 331 1.87 2.21 8.17
C ARG A 331 3.01 1.49 7.48
N VAL A 332 3.70 0.63 8.21
CA VAL A 332 4.83 -0.14 7.69
C VAL A 332 4.70 -1.62 8.01
N GLY A 333 5.19 -2.46 7.15
CA GLY A 333 5.11 -3.90 7.35
C GLY A 333 5.60 -4.70 6.14
N PHE A 334 5.15 -5.95 6.07
CA PHE A 334 5.55 -6.89 5.02
C PHE A 334 4.34 -7.55 4.36
N VAL A 335 4.49 -7.91 3.10
CA VAL A 335 3.50 -8.73 2.40
C VAL A 335 3.88 -10.19 2.60
N LEU A 336 3.09 -10.90 3.39
CA LEU A 336 3.31 -12.30 3.74
C LEU A 336 2.14 -13.15 3.22
N ASN A 337 2.44 -14.19 2.46
CA ASN A 337 1.43 -15.07 1.85
C ASN A 337 0.32 -14.32 1.09
N GLY A 338 0.68 -13.25 0.37
CA GLY A 338 -0.26 -12.45 -0.41
C GLY A 338 -1.12 -11.46 0.39
N SER A 339 -0.86 -11.30 1.70
CA SER A 339 -1.59 -10.37 2.57
C SER A 339 -0.66 -9.32 3.15
N TYR A 340 -1.14 -8.07 3.23
CA TYR A 340 -0.44 -6.99 3.93
C TYR A 340 -0.48 -7.22 5.44
N THR A 341 0.67 -7.48 6.04
CA THR A 341 0.83 -7.59 7.50
C THR A 341 1.42 -6.28 8.00
N ILE A 342 0.59 -5.42 8.59
CA ILE A 342 1.04 -4.19 9.22
C ILE A 342 1.80 -4.56 10.49
N CYS A 343 3.04 -4.10 10.60
CA CYS A 343 3.88 -4.36 11.76
C CYS A 343 3.89 -3.19 12.73
N HIS A 344 3.99 -1.96 12.20
CA HIS A 344 4.02 -0.76 13.01
C HIS A 344 3.24 0.38 12.36
N ILE A 345 2.66 1.24 13.19
CA ILE A 345 2.00 2.49 12.76
C ILE A 345 2.62 3.63 13.55
N PHE A 346 3.34 4.50 12.84
CA PHE A 346 3.76 5.80 13.35
C PHE A 346 2.57 6.75 13.37
N LYS A 347 2.39 7.49 14.47
CA LYS A 347 1.28 8.43 14.66
C LYS A 347 1.82 9.76 15.11
N HIS A 348 1.53 10.82 14.37
CA HIS A 348 2.11 12.15 14.63
C HIS A 348 1.05 13.19 15.00
N ALA A 349 -0.17 13.10 14.43
CA ALA A 349 -1.23 14.04 14.71
C ALA A 349 -1.71 13.93 16.17
N ASN A 350 -1.90 15.09 16.82
CA ASN A 350 -2.42 15.18 18.17
C ASN A 350 -1.57 14.45 19.23
N GLN A 351 -0.26 14.35 19.01
CA GLN A 351 0.69 13.79 19.99
C GLN A 351 1.30 14.90 20.84
N VAL A 352 1.51 14.61 22.13
CA VAL A 352 2.09 15.58 23.07
C VAL A 352 3.51 15.96 22.63
N GLY A 353 3.77 17.25 22.50
CA GLY A 353 5.08 17.78 22.10
C GLY A 353 5.32 17.85 20.59
N ASN A 354 4.48 17.28 19.75
CA ASN A 354 4.59 17.38 18.30
C ASN A 354 4.02 18.71 17.81
N THR A 355 4.90 19.64 17.47
CA THR A 355 4.57 20.98 16.94
C THR A 355 5.13 21.23 15.55
N LYS A 356 5.78 20.23 14.95
CA LYS A 356 6.40 20.30 13.61
C LYS A 356 5.96 19.13 12.76
N VAL A 357 6.20 19.26 11.46
CA VAL A 357 6.04 18.15 10.51
C VAL A 357 7.04 17.03 10.86
N TYR A 358 6.62 15.77 10.69
CA TYR A 358 7.50 14.64 11.01
C TYR A 358 8.55 14.35 9.92
N MET A 359 8.35 14.84 8.71
CA MET A 359 9.33 14.92 7.62
C MET A 359 9.16 16.25 6.90
N THR A 360 10.22 16.82 6.35
CA THR A 360 10.13 18.08 5.59
C THR A 360 9.39 17.88 4.27
N THR A 361 9.46 16.68 3.71
CA THR A 361 8.79 16.31 2.47
C THR A 361 8.45 14.82 2.46
N ALA A 362 7.43 14.45 1.70
CA ALA A 362 7.13 13.08 1.32
C ALA A 362 7.43 12.81 -0.18
N THR A 363 7.97 13.80 -0.88
CA THR A 363 8.46 13.64 -2.26
C THR A 363 9.88 13.08 -2.20
N LEU A 364 9.98 11.75 -2.22
CA LEU A 364 11.19 11.01 -1.87
C LEU A 364 11.58 10.00 -2.95
N PRO A 365 12.85 9.60 -3.04
CA PRO A 365 13.31 8.51 -3.89
C PRO A 365 13.15 7.15 -3.22
N VAL A 366 13.17 6.08 -4.02
CA VAL A 366 13.42 4.72 -3.51
C VAL A 366 14.91 4.52 -3.36
N ARG A 367 15.31 3.96 -2.21
CA ARG A 367 16.73 3.75 -1.89
C ARG A 367 16.99 2.40 -1.22
N TYR A 368 18.11 1.80 -1.58
CA TYR A 368 18.70 0.60 -0.99
C TYR A 368 20.11 0.93 -0.53
N GLU A 369 20.47 0.51 0.68
CA GLU A 369 21.80 0.71 1.25
C GLU A 369 22.34 -0.54 1.90
N ILE A 370 23.62 -0.83 1.67
CA ILE A 370 24.41 -1.76 2.47
C ILE A 370 25.74 -1.08 2.82
N THR A 371 26.10 -1.09 4.11
CA THR A 371 27.27 -0.35 4.61
C THR A 371 27.94 -1.11 5.75
N ASN A 372 29.25 -1.24 5.67
CA ASN A 372 30.07 -1.67 6.80
C ASN A 372 30.35 -0.47 7.71
N THR A 373 29.69 -0.37 8.85
CA THR A 373 29.91 0.69 9.86
C THR A 373 31.20 0.49 10.67
N GLY A 374 31.81 -0.65 10.53
CA GLY A 374 33.11 -1.08 11.04
C GLY A 374 33.57 -2.30 10.25
N ALA A 375 34.74 -2.83 10.52
CA ALA A 375 35.19 -4.07 9.87
C ALA A 375 34.25 -5.23 10.17
N THR A 376 33.93 -6.04 9.16
CA THR A 376 33.08 -7.23 9.25
C THR A 376 33.91 -8.51 9.11
N ALA A 377 33.39 -9.64 9.57
CA ALA A 377 34.12 -10.93 9.53
C ALA A 377 34.38 -11.44 8.10
N ASN A 378 33.50 -11.09 7.16
CA ASN A 378 33.57 -11.48 5.75
C ASN A 378 32.70 -10.54 4.90
N ALA A 379 32.84 -10.61 3.58
CA ALA A 379 32.03 -9.88 2.62
C ALA A 379 30.53 -10.13 2.82
N SER A 380 29.71 -9.18 2.37
CA SER A 380 28.25 -9.22 2.50
C SER A 380 27.57 -8.82 1.20
N MET A 381 26.35 -9.30 1.02
CA MET A 381 25.56 -9.04 -0.18
C MET A 381 24.11 -8.78 0.21
N MET A 382 23.53 -7.70 -0.31
CA MET A 382 22.09 -7.42 -0.31
C MET A 382 21.56 -7.53 -1.72
N THR A 383 20.42 -8.16 -1.90
CA THR A 383 19.77 -8.28 -3.21
C THR A 383 18.58 -7.32 -3.32
N GLN A 384 18.57 -6.48 -4.35
CA GLN A 384 17.40 -5.71 -4.78
C GLN A 384 16.71 -6.47 -5.92
N ILE A 385 15.37 -6.59 -5.87
CA ILE A 385 14.59 -7.31 -6.89
C ILE A 385 13.66 -6.35 -7.62
N CYS A 386 12.59 -5.88 -6.98
CA CYS A 386 11.59 -4.98 -7.58
C CYS A 386 11.29 -3.82 -6.64
N SER A 387 10.82 -2.72 -7.22
CA SER A 387 10.25 -1.61 -6.45
C SER A 387 9.04 -1.03 -7.18
N SER A 388 8.06 -0.57 -6.43
CA SER A 388 6.91 0.15 -6.96
C SER A 388 6.53 1.28 -6.01
N VAL A 389 6.13 2.42 -6.57
CA VAL A 389 5.55 3.55 -5.85
C VAL A 389 4.20 3.88 -6.46
N ILE A 390 3.16 3.89 -5.65
CA ILE A 390 1.77 4.00 -6.07
C ILE A 390 1.10 5.11 -5.29
N SER A 391 0.41 6.03 -5.98
CA SER A 391 -0.53 6.95 -5.36
C SER A 391 -1.89 6.29 -5.30
N GLU A 392 -2.37 5.92 -4.11
CA GLU A 392 -3.60 5.17 -3.95
C GLU A 392 -4.86 6.01 -4.14
N GLY A 393 -4.75 7.32 -4.02
CA GLY A 393 -5.83 8.26 -4.31
C GLY A 393 -5.93 8.72 -5.77
N GLY A 394 -5.20 8.08 -6.70
CA GLY A 394 -5.00 8.59 -8.04
C GLY A 394 -3.97 9.72 -8.08
N PHE A 395 -3.82 10.38 -9.21
CA PHE A 395 -2.91 11.51 -9.38
C PHE A 395 -3.51 12.55 -10.32
N GLU A 396 -3.44 13.83 -9.93
CA GLU A 396 -3.94 14.93 -10.75
C GLU A 396 -2.93 16.08 -10.78
N LEU A 397 -2.56 16.51 -11.97
CA LEU A 397 -1.64 17.66 -12.14
C LEU A 397 -2.31 19.01 -11.90
N SER A 398 -3.60 19.12 -12.18
CA SER A 398 -4.33 20.39 -12.10
C SER A 398 -4.43 21.00 -10.70
N GLY A 399 -4.24 20.19 -9.65
CA GLY A 399 -4.40 20.63 -8.26
C GLY A 399 -3.14 21.21 -7.61
N SER A 400 -1.94 20.94 -8.14
CA SER A 400 -0.67 21.27 -7.48
C SER A 400 0.43 21.78 -8.40
N GLY A 401 0.18 21.86 -9.71
CA GLY A 401 1.20 22.22 -10.67
C GLY A 401 1.28 23.72 -10.91
N ASN A 402 2.49 24.27 -10.87
CA ASN A 402 2.81 25.60 -11.41
C ASN A 402 3.22 25.46 -12.87
N PRO A 403 2.38 25.87 -13.85
CA PRO A 403 2.74 25.83 -15.25
C PRO A 403 3.82 26.89 -15.55
N ARG A 404 4.83 26.49 -16.30
CA ARG A 404 5.95 27.34 -16.74
C ARG A 404 6.26 27.04 -18.19
N ALA A 405 6.92 27.99 -18.84
CA ALA A 405 7.36 27.84 -20.23
C ALA A 405 8.65 28.60 -20.51
N ALA A 406 9.38 28.14 -21.51
CA ALA A 406 10.48 28.88 -22.14
C ALA A 406 10.35 28.82 -23.66
N SER A 407 10.69 29.89 -24.34
CA SER A 407 10.65 29.98 -25.80
C SER A 407 11.71 30.91 -26.35
N HIS A 408 12.13 30.68 -27.61
CA HIS A 408 12.84 31.68 -28.35
C HIS A 408 11.97 32.94 -28.55
N LEU A 409 12.57 34.10 -28.52
CA LEU A 409 11.88 35.36 -28.81
C LEU A 409 11.70 35.53 -30.32
N ILE A 410 10.58 36.15 -30.71
CA ILE A 410 10.38 36.55 -32.12
C ILE A 410 11.52 37.47 -32.54
N GLY A 411 12.13 37.16 -33.68
CA GLY A 411 13.31 37.88 -34.21
C GLY A 411 14.67 37.29 -33.80
N THR A 412 14.69 36.30 -32.91
CA THR A 412 15.90 35.59 -32.48
C THR A 412 15.80 34.07 -32.70
N PRO A 413 15.64 33.62 -33.95
CA PRO A 413 15.60 32.17 -34.25
C PRO A 413 16.95 31.51 -34.04
N ILE A 414 16.92 30.21 -33.84
CA ILE A 414 18.16 29.41 -33.85
C ILE A 414 18.46 28.88 -35.27
N ARG A 415 19.72 29.03 -35.71
CA ARG A 415 20.18 28.52 -37.00
C ARG A 415 20.62 27.06 -36.87
N LEU A 416 20.10 26.18 -37.75
CA LEU A 416 20.51 24.80 -37.87
C LEU A 416 21.76 24.62 -38.71
N PRO A 417 22.57 23.59 -38.46
CA PRO A 417 23.73 23.26 -39.29
C PRO A 417 23.34 22.82 -40.71
N ASN A 418 24.20 23.11 -41.69
CA ASN A 418 23.99 22.72 -43.08
C ASN A 418 24.48 21.30 -43.41
N ASP A 419 25.11 20.63 -42.46
CA ASP A 419 25.72 19.30 -42.61
C ASP A 419 24.79 18.16 -42.14
N GLN A 420 23.52 18.47 -41.90
CA GLN A 420 22.50 17.54 -41.41
C GLN A 420 22.81 16.98 -40.01
N SER A 421 23.75 17.55 -39.27
CA SER A 421 23.99 17.17 -37.89
C SER A 421 22.87 17.68 -36.95
N PHE A 422 22.60 16.90 -35.88
CA PHE A 422 21.63 17.31 -34.88
C PHE A 422 22.23 18.40 -33.98
N LYS A 423 21.54 19.54 -33.93
CA LYS A 423 21.85 20.63 -33.01
C LYS A 423 20.84 20.69 -31.91
N PRO A 424 21.24 20.78 -30.63
CA PRO A 424 20.32 21.08 -29.56
C PRO A 424 19.73 22.48 -29.73
N ILE A 425 18.41 22.60 -29.55
CA ILE A 425 17.68 23.84 -29.84
C ILE A 425 17.10 24.47 -28.58
N ILE A 426 16.77 23.65 -27.58
CA ILE A 426 16.27 24.05 -26.26
C ILE A 426 16.54 22.94 -25.27
N SER A 427 16.96 23.31 -24.08
CA SER A 427 17.09 22.37 -22.93
C SER A 427 16.51 22.97 -21.68
N ILE A 428 15.97 22.12 -20.81
CA ILE A 428 15.57 22.44 -19.44
C ILE A 428 16.19 21.44 -18.46
N ARG A 429 16.46 21.87 -17.24
CA ARG A 429 16.93 21.03 -16.13
C ARG A 429 16.53 21.59 -14.77
N LEU A 430 16.64 20.77 -13.76
CA LEU A 430 16.47 21.23 -12.37
C LEU A 430 17.59 22.21 -11.98
N LYS A 431 17.27 23.21 -11.17
CA LYS A 431 18.30 24.02 -10.49
C LYS A 431 19.08 23.16 -9.49
N SER A 432 20.36 23.44 -9.35
CA SER A 432 21.20 22.72 -8.37
C SER A 432 20.73 22.86 -6.91
N THR A 433 19.94 23.89 -6.61
CA THR A 433 19.34 24.11 -5.28
C THR A 433 18.07 23.29 -5.08
N ASN A 434 17.45 22.75 -6.13
CA ASN A 434 16.12 22.15 -6.12
C ASN A 434 16.12 20.78 -6.83
N LEU A 435 17.16 19.97 -6.62
CA LEU A 435 17.37 18.70 -7.34
C LEU A 435 16.30 17.62 -7.03
N ASN A 436 15.59 17.75 -5.92
CA ASN A 436 14.50 16.85 -5.55
C ASN A 436 13.12 17.36 -6.00
N ALA A 437 13.05 18.48 -6.73
CA ALA A 437 11.79 18.98 -7.26
C ALA A 437 11.23 18.04 -8.34
N VAL A 438 9.92 17.92 -8.39
CA VAL A 438 9.25 17.16 -9.44
C VAL A 438 8.82 18.11 -10.53
N VAL A 439 9.39 17.92 -11.70
CA VAL A 439 9.13 18.72 -12.90
C VAL A 439 8.80 17.80 -14.07
N ILE A 440 7.65 18.04 -14.69
CA ILE A 440 7.16 17.22 -15.81
C ILE A 440 7.00 18.10 -17.04
N PRO A 441 7.81 17.92 -18.10
CA PRO A 441 7.55 18.51 -19.41
C PRO A 441 6.20 18.03 -19.93
N VAL A 442 5.34 18.98 -20.32
CA VAL A 442 3.95 18.65 -20.76
C VAL A 442 3.73 18.93 -22.23
N ASN A 443 4.45 19.90 -22.78
CA ASN A 443 4.28 20.29 -24.17
C ASN A 443 5.56 20.93 -24.74
N TYR A 444 5.75 20.83 -26.04
CA TYR A 444 6.74 21.61 -26.77
C TYR A 444 6.23 21.96 -28.17
N SER A 445 6.74 23.04 -28.73
CA SER A 445 6.42 23.46 -30.09
C SER A 445 7.71 23.80 -30.83
N ILE A 446 7.77 23.42 -32.10
CA ILE A 446 8.86 23.71 -33.01
C ILE A 446 8.28 24.35 -34.28
N VAL A 447 8.79 25.52 -34.67
CA VAL A 447 8.32 26.27 -35.83
C VAL A 447 9.49 26.53 -36.77
N PRO A 448 9.62 25.73 -37.84
CA PRO A 448 10.56 26.04 -38.92
C PRO A 448 10.15 27.29 -39.70
N LEU A 449 11.09 28.14 -40.06
CA LEU A 449 10.83 29.40 -40.78
C LEU A 449 10.88 29.27 -42.31
N ALA A 450 11.35 28.13 -42.83
CA ALA A 450 11.40 27.88 -44.27
C ALA A 450 11.04 26.42 -44.60
N GLY A 451 10.69 26.17 -45.86
CA GLY A 451 10.31 24.85 -46.32
C GLY A 451 11.50 23.89 -46.41
N SER A 452 11.46 22.78 -45.73
CA SER A 452 12.43 21.69 -45.78
C SER A 452 11.91 20.46 -45.04
N VAL A 453 12.66 19.36 -45.11
CA VAL A 453 12.46 18.20 -44.23
C VAL A 453 13.35 18.37 -43.01
N PHE A 454 12.74 18.20 -41.86
CA PHE A 454 13.41 18.29 -40.59
C PHE A 454 13.22 16.98 -39.84
N GLN A 455 14.20 16.62 -39.01
CA GLN A 455 14.08 15.57 -38.02
C GLN A 455 14.41 16.15 -36.67
N TYR A 456 13.52 15.92 -35.68
CA TYR A 456 13.84 16.27 -34.30
C TYR A 456 13.96 15.02 -33.42
N ARG A 457 14.72 15.16 -32.35
CA ARG A 457 14.86 14.16 -31.29
C ARG A 457 14.71 14.83 -29.93
N VAL A 458 14.01 14.13 -29.04
CA VAL A 458 13.93 14.49 -27.63
C VAL A 458 14.83 13.56 -26.85
N TYR A 459 15.67 14.13 -26.02
CA TYR A 459 16.59 13.38 -25.16
C TYR A 459 16.23 13.57 -23.71
N LYS A 460 16.27 12.46 -22.95
CA LYS A 460 16.32 12.43 -21.50
C LYS A 460 17.75 12.18 -21.04
N LYS A 461 18.05 12.50 -19.78
CA LYS A 461 19.41 12.39 -19.22
C LYS A 461 20.44 13.06 -20.13
N ALA A 462 20.04 14.09 -20.82
CA ALA A 462 20.92 14.79 -21.71
C ALA A 462 21.94 15.59 -20.90
N VAL A 463 23.11 15.78 -21.53
CA VAL A 463 24.14 16.74 -21.14
C VAL A 463 24.47 17.55 -22.38
N THR A 464 24.25 18.84 -22.31
CA THR A 464 24.61 19.75 -23.41
C THR A 464 25.80 20.62 -23.02
N SER A 465 26.44 21.21 -24.02
CA SER A 465 27.46 22.23 -23.81
C SER A 465 27.11 23.53 -24.54
N GLY A 466 27.69 24.64 -24.06
CA GLY A 466 27.46 25.98 -24.62
C GLY A 466 26.12 26.60 -24.23
N GLY A 467 25.95 27.84 -24.69
CA GLY A 467 24.81 28.66 -24.28
C GLY A 467 24.90 29.14 -22.83
N SER A 468 23.78 29.63 -22.31
CA SER A 468 23.65 30.10 -20.93
C SER A 468 22.40 29.56 -20.28
N TRP A 469 22.54 29.09 -19.07
CA TRP A 469 21.39 28.67 -18.24
C TRP A 469 20.75 29.87 -17.59
N VAL A 470 19.45 29.98 -17.75
CA VAL A 470 18.62 31.08 -17.21
C VAL A 470 17.54 30.48 -16.31
N SER A 471 17.40 31.06 -15.13
CA SER A 471 16.28 30.69 -14.24
C SER A 471 14.95 31.09 -14.87
N SER A 472 13.98 30.18 -14.91
CA SER A 472 12.65 30.45 -15.44
C SER A 472 11.93 31.56 -14.64
N ALA A 473 12.03 31.51 -13.32
CA ALA A 473 11.55 32.54 -12.40
C ALA A 473 12.30 32.42 -11.06
N VAL A 474 12.13 33.40 -10.18
CA VAL A 474 12.75 33.40 -8.84
C VAL A 474 12.28 32.19 -8.02
N ASP A 475 11.00 31.87 -8.14
CA ASP A 475 10.30 30.80 -7.44
C ASP A 475 10.23 29.47 -8.25
N SER A 476 10.88 29.40 -9.41
CA SER A 476 10.94 28.20 -10.24
C SER A 476 12.06 27.28 -9.79
N SER A 477 11.81 25.96 -9.88
CA SER A 477 12.85 24.92 -9.69
C SER A 477 13.61 24.59 -10.98
N VAL A 478 13.30 25.28 -12.08
CA VAL A 478 13.85 24.99 -13.42
C VAL A 478 14.70 26.13 -13.94
N GLU A 479 15.78 25.76 -14.60
CA GLU A 479 16.53 26.63 -15.49
C GLU A 479 16.50 26.08 -16.92
N TYR A 480 16.54 26.98 -17.91
CA TYR A 480 16.50 26.64 -19.32
C TYR A 480 17.68 27.22 -20.07
N ASN A 481 18.01 26.60 -21.21
CA ASN A 481 19.03 27.07 -22.16
C ASN A 481 18.41 27.10 -23.56
N LEU A 482 18.36 28.27 -24.18
CA LEU A 482 17.78 28.48 -25.53
C LEU A 482 18.83 28.40 -26.65
N ALA A 483 20.10 28.31 -26.32
CA ALA A 483 21.18 28.31 -27.31
C ALA A 483 22.29 27.30 -26.96
N PRO A 484 21.98 26.06 -26.60
CA PRO A 484 23.00 25.05 -26.41
C PRO A 484 23.69 24.77 -27.75
N THR A 485 24.99 24.50 -27.73
CA THR A 485 25.79 24.36 -28.97
C THR A 485 25.96 22.91 -29.40
N SER A 486 26.13 21.97 -28.46
CA SER A 486 26.30 20.56 -28.77
C SER A 486 25.67 19.66 -27.71
N LEU A 487 25.23 18.48 -28.12
CA LEU A 487 24.84 17.40 -27.26
C LEU A 487 26.06 16.53 -26.95
N VAL A 488 26.35 16.34 -25.67
CA VAL A 488 27.47 15.51 -25.21
C VAL A 488 27.00 14.06 -24.99
N SER A 489 25.84 13.86 -24.36
CA SER A 489 25.25 12.56 -24.10
C SER A 489 23.75 12.68 -23.88
N GLY A 490 23.03 11.56 -23.86
CA GLY A 490 21.61 11.49 -23.55
C GLY A 490 20.94 10.26 -24.15
N ASP A 491 19.80 9.88 -23.60
CA ASP A 491 18.96 8.79 -24.09
C ASP A 491 17.85 9.34 -24.98
N ILE A 492 17.75 8.86 -26.22
CA ILE A 492 16.66 9.27 -27.13
C ILE A 492 15.34 8.73 -26.57
N ALA A 493 14.45 9.65 -26.21
CA ALA A 493 13.11 9.33 -25.73
C ALA A 493 12.09 9.39 -26.87
N GLU A 494 12.31 10.26 -27.87
CA GLU A 494 11.43 10.46 -29.00
C GLU A 494 12.22 10.90 -30.23
N GLN A 495 11.76 10.49 -31.42
CA GLN A 495 12.26 11.05 -32.68
C GLN A 495 11.16 11.00 -33.72
N THR A 496 11.06 12.07 -34.54
CA THR A 496 10.11 12.13 -35.63
C THR A 496 10.55 13.13 -36.70
N PHE A 497 9.84 13.09 -37.83
CA PHE A 497 10.10 14.02 -38.95
C PHE A 497 9.00 15.08 -39.05
N LEU A 498 9.42 16.29 -39.40
CA LEU A 498 8.55 17.39 -39.77
C LEU A 498 8.82 17.76 -41.24
N ASN A 499 7.76 17.92 -42.00
CA ASN A 499 7.87 18.51 -43.33
C ASN A 499 7.22 19.88 -43.30
N SER A 500 8.00 20.91 -43.49
CA SER A 500 7.51 22.29 -43.58
C SER A 500 7.46 22.68 -45.04
N THR A 501 6.31 23.08 -45.52
CA THR A 501 6.17 23.88 -46.75
C THR A 501 6.30 25.36 -46.36
N ASN A 502 6.50 26.28 -47.30
CA ASN A 502 6.65 27.71 -47.06
C ASN A 502 5.49 28.38 -46.24
N GLN A 503 4.54 27.63 -45.78
CA GLN A 503 3.52 28.02 -44.79
C GLN A 503 3.82 27.25 -43.53
N SER A 504 4.12 27.97 -42.47
CA SER A 504 4.41 27.39 -41.15
C SER A 504 3.28 26.48 -40.67
N THR A 505 3.54 25.20 -40.70
CA THR A 505 2.75 24.25 -39.92
C THR A 505 3.44 24.10 -38.59
N GLY A 506 2.76 24.42 -37.51
CA GLY A 506 3.26 24.12 -36.16
C GLY A 506 3.56 22.65 -36.03
N ALA A 507 4.60 22.32 -35.29
CA ALA A 507 4.83 20.94 -34.89
C ALA A 507 3.62 20.40 -34.11
N PRO A 508 3.34 19.10 -34.21
CA PRO A 508 2.29 18.52 -33.38
C PRO A 508 2.59 18.80 -31.92
N THR A 509 1.63 19.34 -31.22
CA THR A 509 1.66 19.45 -29.77
C THR A 509 1.52 18.04 -29.21
N GLN A 510 2.49 17.60 -28.46
CA GLN A 510 2.40 16.33 -27.76
C GLN A 510 2.01 16.61 -26.30
N GLU A 511 0.82 16.17 -25.91
CA GLU A 511 0.47 16.09 -24.51
C GLU A 511 1.21 14.91 -23.87
N ALA A 512 2.44 15.13 -23.44
CA ALA A 512 3.25 14.13 -22.77
C ALA A 512 2.92 14.06 -21.28
N PHE A 513 1.72 13.59 -20.99
CA PHE A 513 1.24 13.40 -19.62
C PHE A 513 1.81 12.12 -19.01
N THR A 514 3.11 11.98 -18.91
CA THR A 514 3.72 10.79 -18.35
C THR A 514 4.86 11.16 -17.40
N PHE A 515 4.86 10.56 -16.22
CA PHE A 515 6.01 10.57 -15.31
C PHE A 515 7.30 10.07 -15.96
N SER A 516 7.19 9.43 -17.13
CA SER A 516 8.33 9.00 -17.94
C SER A 516 9.23 10.15 -18.36
N TYR A 517 8.69 11.36 -18.51
CA TYR A 517 9.43 12.57 -18.91
C TYR A 517 9.82 13.47 -17.73
N GLN A 518 9.52 13.09 -16.49
CA GLN A 518 9.97 13.82 -15.32
C GLN A 518 11.46 14.07 -15.38
N LEU A 519 11.89 15.30 -15.04
CA LEU A 519 13.31 15.65 -14.97
C LEU A 519 14.02 14.77 -13.94
N GLU A 520 15.22 14.35 -14.29
CA GLU A 520 16.04 13.42 -13.51
C GLU A 520 17.30 14.12 -12.99
N ARG A 521 17.87 13.53 -11.94
CA ARG A 521 19.13 13.97 -11.35
C ARG A 521 20.05 12.78 -11.08
N GLU A 522 21.32 13.05 -10.98
CA GLU A 522 22.26 12.14 -10.33
C GLU A 522 22.28 12.50 -8.83
N PRO A 523 21.73 11.63 -7.96
CA PRO A 523 21.43 11.99 -6.57
C PRO A 523 22.67 12.20 -5.69
N PHE A 524 23.80 11.59 -6.04
CA PHE A 524 25.00 11.59 -5.22
C PHE A 524 26.02 12.65 -5.60
N THR A 525 26.07 13.02 -6.89
CA THR A 525 26.96 14.09 -7.39
C THR A 525 26.26 15.43 -7.53
N GLY A 526 24.93 15.45 -7.43
CA GLY A 526 24.15 16.68 -7.54
C GLY A 526 24.05 17.23 -8.96
N VAL A 527 24.27 16.39 -9.98
CA VAL A 527 24.14 16.77 -11.39
C VAL A 527 22.68 16.67 -11.82
N ALA A 528 22.11 17.78 -12.27
CA ALA A 528 20.80 17.78 -12.90
C ALA A 528 20.95 17.31 -14.35
N TYR A 529 20.22 16.28 -14.74
CA TYR A 529 20.11 15.87 -16.13
C TYR A 529 19.13 16.78 -16.88
N GLU A 530 19.40 16.93 -18.18
CA GLU A 530 18.62 17.79 -19.05
C GLU A 530 17.54 16.99 -19.80
N TYR A 531 16.41 17.65 -20.04
CA TYR A 531 15.48 17.32 -21.10
C TYR A 531 15.79 18.24 -22.27
N CYS A 532 16.27 17.68 -23.38
CA CYS A 532 16.83 18.43 -24.50
C CYS A 532 16.14 18.05 -25.80
N ILE A 533 15.76 19.05 -26.58
CA ILE A 533 15.27 18.88 -27.95
C ILE A 533 16.39 19.23 -28.90
N THR A 534 16.68 18.33 -29.84
CA THR A 534 17.64 18.53 -30.92
C THR A 534 16.95 18.49 -32.28
N MET A 535 17.52 19.14 -33.28
CA MET A 535 16.96 19.15 -34.63
C MET A 535 18.05 19.12 -35.69
N ALA A 536 17.74 18.42 -36.78
CA ALA A 536 18.53 18.39 -38.03
C ALA A 536 17.62 18.71 -39.23
N THR A 537 18.22 19.16 -40.34
CA THR A 537 17.47 19.50 -41.55
C THR A 537 18.26 19.09 -42.81
N THR A 538 17.53 18.78 -43.88
CA THR A 538 18.11 18.61 -45.22
C THR A 538 18.33 19.94 -45.95
N GLY A 539 17.72 21.03 -45.46
CA GLY A 539 17.85 22.37 -46.04
C GLY A 539 19.09 23.10 -45.56
N THR A 540 19.49 24.12 -46.32
CA THR A 540 20.58 25.04 -45.95
C THR A 540 20.02 26.30 -45.33
N ASN A 541 20.79 26.88 -44.39
CA ASN A 541 20.43 28.16 -43.72
C ASN A 541 19.02 28.16 -43.09
N GLN A 542 18.62 27.04 -42.51
CA GLN A 542 17.30 26.89 -41.88
C GLN A 542 17.31 27.48 -40.47
N ASP A 543 16.32 28.34 -40.21
CA ASP A 543 16.07 28.96 -38.93
C ASP A 543 14.78 28.41 -38.33
N ILE A 544 14.76 28.24 -37.02
CA ILE A 544 13.61 27.69 -36.27
C ILE A 544 13.38 28.47 -34.98
N TYR A 545 12.13 28.43 -34.52
CA TYR A 545 11.76 28.74 -33.14
C TYR A 545 11.36 27.44 -32.40
N ALA A 546 11.63 27.38 -31.12
CA ALA A 546 11.18 26.32 -30.26
C ALA A 546 10.65 26.88 -28.93
N SER A 547 9.67 26.20 -28.36
CA SER A 547 9.19 26.43 -26.99
C SER A 547 9.01 25.11 -26.28
N ILE A 548 9.07 25.14 -24.95
CA ILE A 548 8.80 24.02 -24.07
C ILE A 548 8.00 24.49 -22.87
N GLU A 549 7.03 23.70 -22.48
CA GLU A 549 6.15 23.92 -21.33
C GLU A 549 6.30 22.77 -20.33
N TRP A 550 6.24 23.08 -19.06
CA TRP A 550 6.33 22.09 -17.99
C TRP A 550 5.47 22.47 -16.80
N GLN A 551 5.21 21.46 -15.96
CA GLN A 551 4.57 21.62 -14.66
C GLN A 551 5.61 21.40 -13.57
N GLU A 552 5.67 22.32 -12.60
CA GLU A 552 6.46 22.17 -11.38
C GLU A 552 5.50 21.76 -10.24
N LEU A 553 5.71 20.59 -9.68
CA LEU A 553 4.90 20.10 -8.56
C LEU A 553 5.62 20.47 -7.26
N SER A 554 4.89 21.17 -6.38
CA SER A 554 5.41 21.64 -5.10
C SER A 554 5.06 20.69 -3.96
#